data_9ee634f06779af14d995788d34874d79
#
_entry.id   9ee634f06779af14d995788d34874d79
#
_cell.length_a   1.000
_cell.length_b   1.000
_cell.length_c   1.000
_cell.angle_alpha   90.00
_cell.angle_beta   90.00
_cell.angle_gamma   90.00
#
_symmetry.space_group_name_H-M   'P 1'
#
loop_
_entity.id
_entity.type
_entity.pdbx_description
1 polymer ?
#
loop_
_entity_poly.entity_id
_entity_poly.type
_entity_poly.pdbx_seq_one_letter_code
_entity_poly.pdbx_strand_id
1 'polypeptide(L)'
;MAALGYIAAGFALCLALVLAKDHFWSFRAQSLSDYAGEAPEFDVRTSLGGVFLADGVIYDYSGRVNARFRANITGKFNEVGGVMDEEFFYAGKAEPQRRQWRITFTGPKTFTAEADDIVG
;
A
#
# COMPACT_ATOMS: atom_id res chain seq x y z
N MET A 1 25.86 27.48 28.53
CA MET A 1 26.55 26.75 27.42
C MET A 1 26.46 25.24 27.59
N ALA A 2 26.81 24.66 28.74
CA ALA A 2 26.69 23.21 28.98
C ALA A 2 25.24 22.71 28.87
N ALA A 3 24.25 23.45 29.37
CA ALA A 3 22.83 23.08 29.26
C ALA A 3 22.36 22.92 27.78
N LEU A 4 22.76 23.79 26.88
CA LEU A 4 22.46 23.70 25.45
C LEU A 4 23.08 22.45 24.81
N GLY A 5 24.30 22.09 25.25
CA GLY A 5 24.95 20.87 24.80
C GLY A 5 24.18 19.61 25.20
N TYR A 6 23.69 19.54 26.44
CA TYR A 6 22.88 18.41 26.91
C TYR A 6 21.52 18.32 26.21
N ILE A 7 20.88 19.46 25.95
CA ILE A 7 19.63 19.51 25.22
C ILE A 7 19.83 19.02 23.78
N ALA A 8 20.87 19.48 23.10
CA ALA A 8 21.20 19.05 21.74
C ALA A 8 21.52 17.55 21.67
N ALA A 9 22.30 17.04 22.63
CA ALA A 9 22.61 15.62 22.74
C ALA A 9 21.36 14.76 23.00
N GLY A 10 20.47 15.19 23.86
CA GLY A 10 19.21 14.54 24.15
C GLY A 10 18.32 14.49 22.90
N PHE A 11 18.20 15.60 22.18
CA PHE A 11 17.45 15.66 20.93
C PHE A 11 18.02 14.71 19.86
N ALA A 12 19.34 14.72 19.69
CA ALA A 12 20.02 13.83 18.74
C ALA A 12 19.79 12.35 19.09
N LEU A 13 19.84 12.00 20.39
CA LEU A 13 19.56 10.65 20.87
C LEU A 13 18.11 10.25 20.58
N CYS A 14 17.14 11.10 20.89
CA CYS A 14 15.73 10.84 20.59
C CYS A 14 15.49 10.64 19.09
N LEU A 15 16.08 11.50 18.26
CA LEU A 15 15.98 11.37 16.82
C LEU A 15 16.59 10.04 16.33
N ALA A 16 17.76 9.68 16.84
CA ALA A 16 18.42 8.42 16.51
C ALA A 16 17.57 7.21 16.90
N LEU A 17 16.91 7.24 18.07
CA LEU A 17 16.02 6.16 18.52
C LEU A 17 14.78 6.03 17.66
N VAL A 18 14.18 7.16 17.23
CA VAL A 18 13.03 7.14 16.31
C VAL A 18 13.42 6.55 14.97
N LEU A 19 14.54 6.99 14.40
CA LEU A 19 15.03 6.46 13.12
C LEU A 19 15.41 4.97 13.22
N ALA A 20 16.04 4.57 14.31
CA ALA A 20 16.36 3.17 14.56
C ALA A 20 15.10 2.30 14.70
N LYS A 21 14.08 2.79 15.42
CA LYS A 21 12.79 2.09 15.50
C LYS A 21 12.17 1.91 14.11
N ASP A 22 12.14 2.97 13.31
CA ASP A 22 11.56 2.90 11.97
C ASP A 22 12.32 1.95 11.05
N HIS A 23 13.64 1.88 11.19
CA HIS A 23 14.48 1.02 10.39
C HIS A 23 14.40 -0.46 10.81
N PHE A 24 14.30 -0.76 12.11
CA PHE A 24 14.40 -2.13 12.62
C PHE A 24 13.06 -2.75 13.06
N TRP A 25 12.05 -1.97 13.41
CA TRP A 25 10.80 -2.46 14.02
C TRP A 25 9.53 -1.89 13.42
N SER A 26 9.59 -1.20 12.30
CA SER A 26 8.39 -0.68 11.64
C SER A 26 8.00 -1.50 10.43
N PHE A 27 6.90 -1.12 9.81
CA PHE A 27 6.47 -1.66 8.52
C PHE A 27 7.56 -1.55 7.45
N ARG A 28 8.39 -0.52 7.50
CA ARG A 28 9.51 -0.28 6.57
C ARG A 28 10.70 -1.21 6.80
N ALA A 29 10.76 -1.88 7.93
CA ALA A 29 11.81 -2.86 8.24
C ALA A 29 11.61 -4.19 7.51
N GLN A 30 10.41 -4.42 6.98
CA GLN A 30 10.08 -5.65 6.28
C GLN A 30 10.61 -5.65 4.84
N SER A 31 11.04 -6.80 4.38
CA SER A 31 11.49 -7.03 3.02
C SER A 31 10.70 -8.17 2.38
N LEU A 32 10.71 -8.25 1.06
CA LEU A 32 10.06 -9.37 0.36
C LEU A 32 10.66 -10.72 0.72
N SER A 33 11.95 -10.75 1.07
CA SER A 33 12.64 -11.98 1.47
C SER A 33 12.12 -12.55 2.79
N ASP A 34 11.54 -11.73 3.66
CA ASP A 34 10.97 -12.19 4.93
C ASP A 34 9.74 -13.09 4.71
N TYR A 35 9.13 -12.98 3.54
CA TYR A 35 7.94 -13.73 3.15
C TYR A 35 8.25 -14.83 2.10
N ALA A 36 9.52 -15.04 1.79
CA ALA A 36 9.93 -16.09 0.87
C ALA A 36 9.66 -17.46 1.48
N GLY A 37 8.78 -18.23 0.91
CA GLY A 37 8.37 -19.53 1.43
C GLY A 37 7.06 -19.53 2.20
N GLU A 38 6.42 -18.37 2.36
CA GLU A 38 5.05 -18.32 2.89
C GLU A 38 4.06 -18.91 1.88
N ALA A 39 3.01 -19.51 2.41
CA ALA A 39 1.97 -20.15 1.61
C ALA A 39 0.58 -19.63 2.03
N PRO A 40 -0.39 -19.67 1.12
CA PRO A 40 -0.30 -20.06 -0.30
C PRO A 40 0.42 -19.04 -1.15
N GLU A 41 0.97 -19.45 -2.29
CA GLU A 41 1.54 -18.52 -3.26
C GLU A 41 0.45 -17.59 -3.81
N PHE A 42 0.74 -16.30 -3.81
CA PHE A 42 -0.15 -15.31 -4.39
C PHE A 42 0.04 -15.24 -5.91
N ASP A 43 -1.03 -15.44 -6.65
CA ASP A 43 -1.08 -15.23 -8.10
C ASP A 43 -2.15 -14.18 -8.40
N VAL A 44 -1.75 -13.08 -9.01
CA VAL A 44 -2.64 -11.96 -9.37
C VAL A 44 -3.81 -12.45 -10.24
N ARG A 45 -3.55 -13.36 -11.19
CA ARG A 45 -4.56 -13.85 -12.12
C ARG A 45 -5.73 -14.54 -11.43
N THR A 46 -5.43 -15.36 -10.42
CA THR A 46 -6.41 -16.12 -9.68
C THR A 46 -6.94 -15.37 -8.46
N SER A 47 -6.06 -14.62 -7.78
CA SER A 47 -6.40 -13.95 -6.53
C SER A 47 -7.18 -12.65 -6.74
N LEU A 48 -6.89 -11.92 -7.81
CA LEU A 48 -7.54 -10.65 -8.14
C LEU A 48 -8.46 -10.73 -9.36
N GLY A 49 -8.64 -11.94 -9.93
CA GLY A 49 -9.61 -12.18 -11.00
C GLY A 49 -11.03 -12.28 -10.44
N GLY A 50 -12.01 -11.78 -11.22
CA GLY A 50 -13.40 -11.82 -10.82
C GLY A 50 -13.91 -10.53 -10.18
N VAL A 51 -15.00 -10.63 -9.44
CA VAL A 51 -15.65 -9.49 -8.77
C VAL A 51 -15.50 -9.65 -7.27
N PHE A 52 -15.05 -8.61 -6.60
CA PHE A 52 -14.94 -8.59 -5.15
C PHE A 52 -15.20 -7.21 -4.56
N LEU A 53 -15.51 -7.21 -3.27
CA LEU A 53 -15.73 -6.01 -2.48
C LEU A 53 -14.55 -5.78 -1.55
N ALA A 54 -14.17 -4.51 -1.38
CA ALA A 54 -13.21 -4.10 -0.38
C ALA A 54 -13.82 -3.01 0.51
N ASP A 55 -13.68 -3.18 1.81
CA ASP A 55 -13.97 -2.13 2.79
C ASP A 55 -12.67 -1.70 3.44
N GLY A 56 -12.46 -0.40 3.59
CA GLY A 56 -11.23 0.10 4.13
C GLY A 56 -11.35 1.44 4.84
N VAL A 57 -10.31 1.74 5.58
CA VAL A 57 -10.09 3.02 6.23
C VAL A 57 -8.71 3.56 5.86
N ILE A 58 -8.63 4.85 5.66
CA ILE A 58 -7.39 5.56 5.43
C ILE A 58 -7.08 6.38 6.67
N TYR A 59 -5.88 6.18 7.21
CA TYR A 59 -5.38 6.96 8.35
C TYR A 59 -4.51 8.10 7.86
N ASP A 60 -4.58 9.23 8.54
CA ASP A 60 -3.63 10.32 8.34
C ASP A 60 -2.30 10.03 9.10
N TYR A 61 -1.34 10.94 8.97
CA TYR A 61 -0.04 10.80 9.62
C TYR A 61 -0.12 10.82 11.17
N SER A 62 -1.22 11.33 11.74
CA SER A 62 -1.45 11.32 13.19
C SER A 62 -2.10 10.03 13.70
N GLY A 63 -2.42 9.10 12.80
CA GLY A 63 -3.10 7.86 13.12
C GLY A 63 -4.62 7.98 13.27
N ARG A 64 -5.21 9.10 12.88
CA ARG A 64 -6.67 9.29 12.86
C ARG A 64 -7.25 8.81 11.55
N VAL A 65 -8.47 8.29 11.58
CA VAL A 65 -9.19 7.92 10.38
C VAL A 65 -9.50 9.18 9.57
N ASN A 66 -8.92 9.27 8.39
CA ASN A 66 -9.12 10.38 7.45
C ASN A 66 -10.25 10.10 6.47
N ALA A 67 -10.38 8.86 6.01
CA ALA A 67 -11.44 8.46 5.10
C ALA A 67 -11.86 7.01 5.35
N ARG A 68 -13.10 6.71 5.06
CA ARG A 68 -13.65 5.36 5.00
C ARG A 68 -14.22 5.13 3.62
N PHE A 69 -13.99 3.96 3.08
CA PHE A 69 -14.47 3.63 1.75
C PHE A 69 -14.96 2.20 1.64
N ARG A 70 -15.82 2.00 0.66
CA ARG A 70 -16.15 0.70 0.09
C ARG A 70 -15.79 0.74 -1.39
N ALA A 71 -15.24 -0.32 -1.91
CA ALA A 71 -14.89 -0.43 -3.32
C ALA A 71 -15.51 -1.67 -3.95
N ASN A 72 -16.04 -1.50 -5.15
CA ASN A 72 -16.34 -2.60 -6.05
C ASN A 72 -15.16 -2.76 -6.99
N ILE A 73 -14.60 -3.96 -7.07
CA ILE A 73 -13.41 -4.24 -7.86
C ILE A 73 -13.70 -5.41 -8.78
N THR A 74 -13.36 -5.24 -10.06
CA THR A 74 -13.50 -6.28 -11.08
C THR A 74 -12.17 -6.45 -11.78
N GLY A 75 -11.58 -7.64 -11.67
CA GLY A 75 -10.36 -8.02 -12.34
C GLY A 75 -10.64 -8.99 -13.49
N LYS A 76 -10.06 -8.70 -14.68
CA LYS A 76 -10.12 -9.56 -15.86
C LYS A 76 -8.71 -9.73 -16.40
N PHE A 77 -8.16 -10.93 -16.26
CA PHE A 77 -6.79 -11.24 -16.64
C PHE A 77 -6.72 -12.40 -17.63
N ASN A 78 -5.69 -12.35 -18.47
CA ASN A 78 -5.25 -13.45 -19.31
C ASN A 78 -3.79 -13.78 -19.01
N GLU A 79 -3.11 -14.53 -19.87
CA GLU A 79 -1.71 -14.94 -19.64
C GLU A 79 -0.70 -13.79 -19.69
N VAL A 80 -1.01 -12.71 -20.42
CA VAL A 80 -0.09 -11.58 -20.61
C VAL A 80 -0.40 -10.37 -19.75
N GLY A 81 -1.61 -10.24 -19.22
CA GLY A 81 -2.02 -9.12 -18.40
C GLY A 81 -3.53 -9.00 -18.30
N GLY A 82 -4.00 -7.79 -18.05
CA GLY A 82 -5.43 -7.52 -17.98
C GLY A 82 -5.74 -6.16 -17.39
N VAL A 83 -6.99 -6.01 -16.98
CA VAL A 83 -7.50 -4.78 -16.38
C VAL A 83 -8.16 -5.07 -15.04
N MET A 84 -8.03 -4.13 -14.13
CA MET A 84 -8.74 -4.12 -12.87
C MET A 84 -9.49 -2.81 -12.76
N ASP A 85 -10.82 -2.90 -12.77
CA ASP A 85 -11.71 -1.76 -12.63
C ASP A 85 -12.10 -1.59 -11.17
N GLU A 86 -11.91 -0.40 -10.65
CA GLU A 86 -12.20 -0.03 -9.27
C GLU A 86 -13.21 1.12 -9.22
N GLU A 87 -14.20 0.97 -8.37
CA GLU A 87 -15.18 2.00 -8.06
C GLU A 87 -15.23 2.21 -6.56
N PHE A 88 -14.74 3.36 -6.10
CA PHE A 88 -14.63 3.71 -4.69
C PHE A 88 -15.78 4.61 -4.25
N PHE A 89 -16.45 4.21 -3.20
CA PHE A 89 -17.48 4.99 -2.52
C PHE A 89 -16.92 5.46 -1.18
N TYR A 90 -16.58 6.74 -1.10
CA TYR A 90 -16.08 7.35 0.11
C TYR A 90 -17.23 7.88 0.97
N ALA A 91 -17.16 7.64 2.29
CA ALA A 91 -18.12 8.18 3.24
C ALA A 91 -18.16 9.71 3.16
N GLY A 92 -19.38 10.27 3.09
CA GLY A 92 -19.60 11.71 2.97
C GLY A 92 -19.45 12.29 1.57
N LYS A 93 -19.16 11.48 0.55
CA LYS A 93 -19.10 11.89 -0.87
C LYS A 93 -20.22 11.25 -1.67
N ALA A 94 -20.93 12.06 -2.47
CA ALA A 94 -22.04 11.58 -3.28
C ALA A 94 -21.60 10.84 -4.54
N GLU A 95 -20.49 11.27 -5.15
CA GLU A 95 -19.99 10.71 -6.40
C GLU A 95 -18.90 9.67 -6.15
N PRO A 96 -18.97 8.48 -6.77
CA PRO A 96 -17.90 7.50 -6.69
C PRO A 96 -16.67 7.96 -7.48
N GLN A 97 -15.51 7.51 -7.03
CA GLN A 97 -14.27 7.65 -7.79
C GLN A 97 -13.97 6.35 -8.53
N ARG A 98 -13.65 6.44 -9.79
CA ARG A 98 -13.33 5.28 -10.63
C ARG A 98 -11.88 5.32 -11.06
N ARG A 99 -11.25 4.16 -11.05
CA ARG A 99 -9.90 3.94 -11.57
C ARG A 99 -9.86 2.61 -12.31
N GLN A 100 -9.13 2.61 -13.41
CA GLN A 100 -8.81 1.38 -14.13
C GLN A 100 -7.30 1.19 -14.11
N TRP A 101 -6.86 0.05 -13.61
CA TRP A 101 -5.50 -0.41 -13.71
C TRP A 101 -5.31 -1.29 -14.94
N ARG A 102 -4.30 -0.98 -15.71
CA ARG A 102 -3.81 -1.83 -16.78
C ARG A 102 -2.60 -2.58 -16.27
N ILE A 103 -2.69 -3.89 -16.22
CA ILE A 103 -1.67 -4.75 -15.64
C ILE A 103 -1.03 -5.57 -16.75
N THR A 104 0.30 -5.58 -16.79
CA THR A 104 1.10 -6.37 -17.72
C THR A 104 2.03 -7.27 -16.93
N PHE A 105 1.93 -8.57 -17.13
CA PHE A 105 2.81 -9.53 -16.47
C PHE A 105 4.19 -9.51 -17.11
N THR A 106 5.22 -9.30 -16.32
CA THR A 106 6.63 -9.23 -16.74
C THR A 106 7.41 -10.49 -16.38
N GLY A 107 6.82 -11.36 -15.58
CA GLY A 107 7.38 -12.63 -15.13
C GLY A 107 6.37 -13.43 -14.33
N PRO A 108 6.76 -14.61 -13.80
CA PRO A 108 5.83 -15.46 -13.04
C PRO A 108 5.27 -14.80 -11.78
N LYS A 109 6.04 -13.89 -11.17
CA LYS A 109 5.68 -13.22 -9.91
C LYS A 109 5.85 -11.70 -9.98
N THR A 110 6.00 -11.15 -11.18
CA THR A 110 6.22 -9.72 -11.39
C THR A 110 5.26 -9.17 -12.43
N PHE A 111 4.84 -7.93 -12.23
CA PHE A 111 3.98 -7.22 -13.17
C PHE A 111 4.23 -5.71 -13.07
N THR A 112 3.82 -5.00 -14.11
CA THR A 112 3.68 -3.54 -14.09
C THR A 112 2.20 -3.18 -14.05
N ALA A 113 1.86 -2.09 -13.37
CA ALA A 113 0.51 -1.59 -13.30
C ALA A 113 0.50 -0.09 -13.63
N GLU A 114 -0.41 0.30 -14.49
CA GLU A 114 -0.59 1.68 -14.94
C GLU A 114 -2.04 2.10 -14.78
N ALA A 115 -2.26 3.31 -14.32
CA ALA A 115 -3.54 4.00 -14.39
C ALA A 115 -3.32 5.37 -15.04
N ASP A 116 -4.37 6.07 -15.43
CA ASP A 116 -4.22 7.35 -16.14
C ASP A 116 -3.48 8.42 -15.32
N ASP A 117 -3.52 8.28 -14.01
CA ASP A 117 -2.90 9.19 -13.04
C ASP A 117 -1.66 8.60 -12.34
N ILE A 118 -1.34 7.32 -12.53
CA ILE A 118 -0.26 6.61 -11.82
C ILE A 118 0.41 5.62 -12.76
N VAL A 119 1.75 5.58 -12.69
CA VAL A 119 2.61 4.56 -13.32
C VAL A 119 3.47 3.93 -12.23
N GLY A 120 3.48 2.60 -12.20
CA GLY A 120 4.26 1.85 -11.21
C GLY A 120 4.61 0.44 -11.66
#